data_0f2918432dab2af56087ed87c662153d
#
_entry.id   0f2918432dab2af56087ed87c662153d
#
_cell.length_a   1.000
_cell.length_b   1.000
_cell.length_c   1.000
_cell.angle_alpha   90.00
_cell.angle_beta   90.00
_cell.angle_gamma   90.00
#
_symmetry.space_group_name_H-M   'P 1'
#
loop_
_entity.id
_entity.type
_entity.pdbx_description
1 polymer ?
#
loop_
_entity_poly.entity_id
_entity_poly.type
_entity_poly.pdbx_seq_one_letter_code
_entity_poly.pdbx_strand_id
1 'polypeptide(L)'
;VRYSNWYTEVKARCRLYPNATIYDFVTGISWQVNMFSLGAHADAEPLTANDTANMNRAFGGKTTWTPKAVWVVLSDGSVYMASTHNTPHDTWHIKTNNFDGHVCIHFPRTQAQVEAIGPYATSHQKAIDLGWTATLRRAGQ
;
A
#
# COMPACT_ATOMS: atom_id res chain seq x y z
N VAL A 1 9.82 -4.49 -10.20
CA VAL A 1 9.06 -3.44 -9.48
C VAL A 1 9.03 -2.18 -10.31
N ARG A 2 7.87 -1.58 -10.43
CA ARG A 2 7.66 -0.36 -11.22
C ARG A 2 7.35 0.82 -10.32
N TYR A 3 7.91 1.98 -10.67
CA TYR A 3 7.56 3.27 -10.08
C TYR A 3 6.61 3.95 -11.07
N SER A 4 5.31 3.79 -10.85
CA SER A 4 4.29 4.23 -11.82
C SER A 4 3.27 5.15 -11.15
N ASN A 5 2.82 6.16 -11.89
CA ASN A 5 1.90 7.17 -11.40
C ASN A 5 0.52 6.58 -11.13
N TRP A 6 -0.07 6.96 -9.99
CA TRP A 6 -1.40 6.50 -9.58
C TRP A 6 -2.48 6.81 -10.62
N TYR A 7 -2.58 8.07 -11.02
CA TYR A 7 -3.68 8.52 -11.87
C TYR A 7 -3.59 8.03 -13.31
N THR A 8 -2.38 7.96 -13.86
CA THR A 8 -2.17 7.65 -15.28
C THR A 8 -2.02 6.17 -15.56
N GLU A 9 -1.70 5.34 -14.54
CA GLU A 9 -1.44 3.92 -14.77
C GLU A 9 -2.02 3.02 -13.69
N VAL A 10 -1.61 3.20 -12.42
CA VAL A 10 -1.84 2.19 -11.38
C VAL A 10 -3.31 2.04 -11.02
N LYS A 11 -4.05 3.14 -10.95
CA LYS A 11 -5.47 3.14 -10.59
C LYS A 11 -6.29 2.21 -11.49
N ALA A 12 -6.09 2.29 -12.81
CA ALA A 12 -6.78 1.43 -13.76
C ALA A 12 -6.40 -0.04 -13.59
N ARG A 13 -5.13 -0.32 -13.27
CA ARG A 13 -4.66 -1.67 -13.02
C ARG A 13 -5.28 -2.27 -11.75
N CYS A 14 -5.34 -1.48 -10.69
CA CYS A 14 -5.98 -1.90 -9.44
C CYS A 14 -7.48 -2.15 -9.61
N ARG A 15 -8.13 -1.41 -10.52
CA ARG A 15 -9.55 -1.65 -10.83
C ARG A 15 -9.76 -3.01 -11.49
N LEU A 16 -8.84 -3.42 -12.36
CA LEU A 16 -8.89 -4.74 -13.00
C LEU A 16 -8.51 -5.87 -12.03
N TYR A 17 -7.59 -5.60 -11.11
CA TYR A 17 -7.02 -6.59 -10.19
C TYR A 17 -7.08 -6.06 -8.75
N PRO A 18 -8.28 -6.07 -8.13
CA PRO A 18 -8.46 -5.46 -6.81
C PRO A 18 -7.87 -6.26 -5.65
N ASN A 19 -7.60 -7.55 -5.85
CA ASN A 19 -6.93 -8.35 -4.83
C ASN A 19 -5.42 -8.33 -5.09
N ALA A 20 -4.66 -7.98 -4.06
CA ALA A 20 -3.23 -7.80 -4.17
C ALA A 20 -2.51 -8.42 -2.98
N THR A 21 -1.24 -8.74 -3.18
CA THR A 21 -0.32 -9.08 -2.09
C THR A 21 0.55 -7.87 -1.80
N ILE A 22 0.57 -7.45 -0.54
CA ILE A 22 1.47 -6.42 -0.07
C ILE A 22 2.72 -7.11 0.46
N TYR A 23 3.87 -6.70 -0.04
CA TYR A 23 5.15 -7.25 0.37
C TYR A 23 6.02 -6.17 1.00
N ASP A 24 6.34 -6.37 2.29
CA ASP A 24 7.31 -5.52 2.98
C ASP A 24 8.71 -6.07 2.69
N PHE A 25 9.41 -5.42 1.78
CA PHE A 25 10.73 -5.87 1.33
C PHE A 25 11.83 -5.68 2.38
N VAL A 26 11.54 -4.98 3.49
CA VAL A 26 12.48 -4.82 4.61
C VAL A 26 12.42 -6.03 5.54
N THR A 27 11.20 -6.43 5.94
CA THR A 27 11.00 -7.56 6.86
C THR A 27 10.81 -8.90 6.15
N GLY A 28 10.45 -8.88 4.86
CA GLY A 28 10.10 -10.09 4.11
C GLY A 28 8.69 -10.60 4.42
N ILE A 29 7.89 -9.86 5.17
CA ILE A 29 6.53 -10.24 5.54
C ILE A 29 5.57 -9.79 4.44
N SER A 30 4.59 -10.63 4.12
CA SER A 30 3.55 -10.30 3.15
C SER A 30 2.16 -10.57 3.72
N TRP A 31 1.17 -9.87 3.16
CA TRP A 31 -0.24 -10.05 3.50
C TRP A 31 -1.09 -9.72 2.28
N GLN A 32 -2.28 -10.32 2.21
CA GLN A 32 -3.20 -10.09 1.10
C GLN A 32 -4.28 -9.09 1.49
N VAL A 33 -4.68 -8.27 0.51
CA VAL A 33 -5.70 -7.24 0.70
C VAL A 33 -6.68 -7.24 -0.47
N ASN A 34 -7.87 -6.69 -0.21
CA ASN A 34 -8.81 -6.29 -1.27
C ASN A 34 -8.87 -4.77 -1.30
N MET A 35 -8.60 -4.20 -2.46
CA MET A 35 -8.72 -2.76 -2.71
C MET A 35 -10.15 -2.47 -3.16
N PHE A 36 -11.03 -2.17 -2.22
CA PHE A 36 -12.46 -2.06 -2.49
C PHE A 36 -12.89 -0.68 -2.99
N SER A 37 -12.07 0.32 -2.84
CA SER A 37 -12.38 1.69 -3.28
C SER A 37 -11.13 2.37 -3.80
N LEU A 38 -11.25 3.01 -4.97
CA LEU A 38 -10.16 3.66 -5.67
C LEU A 38 -10.55 5.11 -5.98
N GLY A 39 -10.04 6.03 -5.18
CA GLY A 39 -10.23 7.46 -5.38
C GLY A 39 -8.90 8.15 -5.61
N ALA A 40 -8.52 9.03 -4.69
CA ALA A 40 -7.21 9.66 -4.66
C ALA A 40 -6.11 8.67 -4.25
N HIS A 41 -6.47 7.54 -3.67
CA HIS A 41 -5.61 6.42 -3.29
C HIS A 41 -6.45 5.14 -3.25
N ALA A 42 -5.86 4.00 -2.94
CA ALA A 42 -6.60 2.77 -2.76
C ALA A 42 -6.98 2.60 -1.28
N ASP A 43 -8.28 2.38 -1.03
CA ASP A 43 -8.75 1.93 0.27
C ASP A 43 -8.77 0.41 0.27
N ALA A 44 -8.08 -0.20 1.21
CA ALA A 44 -7.87 -1.64 1.21
C ALA A 44 -8.09 -2.25 2.59
N GLU A 45 -8.52 -3.49 2.61
CA GLU A 45 -8.65 -4.26 3.85
C GLU A 45 -7.96 -5.60 3.73
N PRO A 46 -7.33 -6.09 4.82
CA PRO A 46 -6.77 -7.44 4.82
C PRO A 46 -7.84 -8.48 4.54
N LEU A 47 -7.51 -9.52 3.77
CA LEU A 47 -8.49 -10.54 3.39
C LEU A 47 -8.89 -11.43 4.56
N THR A 48 -7.94 -11.78 5.44
CA THR A 48 -8.16 -12.72 6.54
C THR A 48 -7.56 -12.20 7.83
N ALA A 49 -7.92 -12.82 8.95
CA ALA A 49 -7.30 -12.51 10.25
C ALA A 49 -5.78 -12.78 10.23
N ASN A 50 -5.33 -13.78 9.49
CA ASN A 50 -3.91 -14.06 9.33
C ASN A 50 -3.19 -12.94 8.56
N ASP A 51 -3.84 -12.39 7.54
CA ASP A 51 -3.30 -11.23 6.81
C ASP A 51 -3.16 -10.01 7.71
N THR A 52 -4.16 -9.75 8.55
CA THR A 52 -4.10 -8.67 9.55
C THR A 52 -2.93 -8.89 10.52
N ALA A 53 -2.76 -10.11 11.02
CA ALA A 53 -1.65 -10.45 11.91
C ALA A 53 -0.29 -10.24 11.24
N ASN A 54 -0.15 -10.65 9.99
CA ASN A 54 1.08 -10.45 9.22
C ASN A 54 1.37 -8.97 8.99
N MET A 55 0.36 -8.19 8.59
CA MET A 55 0.49 -6.74 8.42
C MET A 55 0.98 -6.10 9.72
N ASN A 56 0.30 -6.36 10.82
CA ASN A 56 0.67 -5.78 12.12
C ASN A 56 2.07 -6.17 12.55
N ARG A 57 2.48 -7.41 12.26
CA ARG A 57 3.83 -7.87 12.57
C ARG A 57 4.89 -7.13 11.75
N ALA A 58 4.60 -6.81 10.49
CA ALA A 58 5.48 -6.01 9.64
C ALA A 58 5.67 -4.59 10.19
N PHE A 59 4.68 -4.07 10.91
CA PHE A 59 4.73 -2.76 11.57
C PHE A 59 5.22 -2.83 13.04
N GLY A 60 5.80 -3.95 13.44
CA GLY A 60 6.35 -4.11 14.79
C GLY A 60 5.31 -4.39 15.87
N GLY A 61 4.12 -4.83 15.51
CA GLY A 61 3.06 -5.20 16.45
C GLY A 61 2.20 -4.05 16.94
N LYS A 62 2.36 -2.85 16.38
CA LYS A 62 1.60 -1.65 16.78
C LYS A 62 0.97 -0.99 15.57
N THR A 63 -0.19 -0.37 15.76
CA THR A 63 -0.82 0.44 14.70
C THR A 63 -0.14 1.80 14.63
N THR A 64 0.01 2.31 13.42
CA THR A 64 0.60 3.62 13.17
C THR A 64 0.06 4.22 11.88
N TRP A 65 0.00 5.55 11.84
CA TRP A 65 -0.28 6.30 10.62
C TRP A 65 0.98 6.56 9.79
N THR A 66 2.16 6.29 10.36
CA THR A 66 3.43 6.49 9.65
C THR A 66 3.53 5.57 8.45
N PRO A 67 3.70 6.11 7.24
CA PRO A 67 3.77 5.30 6.03
C PRO A 67 5.00 4.40 5.99
N LYS A 68 4.80 3.18 5.51
CA LYS A 68 5.85 2.21 5.25
C LYS A 68 5.88 1.93 3.75
N ALA A 69 7.08 1.99 3.16
CA ALA A 69 7.26 1.61 1.76
C ALA A 69 7.08 0.11 1.58
N VAL A 70 6.34 -0.27 0.57
CA VAL A 70 6.03 -1.67 0.25
C VAL A 70 6.00 -1.89 -1.26
N TRP A 71 6.03 -3.15 -1.68
CA TRP A 71 5.68 -3.54 -3.05
C TRP A 71 4.25 -4.08 -3.05
N VAL A 72 3.47 -3.67 -4.04
CA VAL A 72 2.12 -4.17 -4.27
C VAL A 72 2.16 -5.09 -5.47
N VAL A 73 1.85 -6.36 -5.24
CA VAL A 73 1.85 -7.40 -6.28
C VAL A 73 0.40 -7.68 -6.66
N LEU A 74 0.03 -7.29 -7.88
CA LEU A 74 -1.31 -7.56 -8.41
C LEU A 74 -1.44 -9.02 -8.85
N SER A 75 -2.67 -9.49 -9.01
CA SER A 75 -2.91 -10.89 -9.37
C SER A 75 -2.46 -11.26 -10.79
N ASP A 76 -2.17 -10.27 -11.65
CA ASP A 76 -1.55 -10.50 -12.95
C ASP A 76 -0.02 -10.62 -12.90
N GLY A 77 0.57 -10.50 -11.72
CA GLY A 77 2.02 -10.58 -11.51
C GLY A 77 2.75 -9.26 -11.61
N SER A 78 2.09 -8.17 -11.97
CA SER A 78 2.73 -6.85 -12.00
C SER A 78 3.01 -6.36 -10.57
N VAL A 79 4.14 -5.66 -10.39
CA VAL A 79 4.61 -5.22 -9.07
C VAL A 79 4.87 -3.72 -9.10
N TYR A 80 4.31 -3.01 -8.14
CA TYR A 80 4.38 -1.55 -8.06
C TYR A 80 4.93 -1.07 -6.73
N MET A 81 5.72 -0.01 -6.79
CA MET A 81 6.17 0.71 -5.60
C MET A 81 4.99 1.44 -4.97
N ALA A 82 4.86 1.36 -3.65
CA ALA A 82 3.75 1.97 -2.92
C ALA A 82 4.13 2.25 -1.47
N SER A 83 3.20 2.84 -0.73
CA SER A 83 3.30 3.00 0.72
C SER A 83 1.95 2.73 1.37
N THR A 84 1.97 2.24 2.60
CA THR A 84 0.78 1.98 3.40
C THR A 84 1.06 2.23 4.88
N HIS A 85 0.01 2.55 5.62
CA HIS A 85 -0.01 2.49 7.09
C HIS A 85 -0.82 1.25 7.51
N ASN A 86 -0.98 1.02 8.81
CA ASN A 86 -1.76 -0.12 9.33
C ASN A 86 -2.81 0.27 10.37
N THR A 87 -3.21 1.54 10.44
CA THR A 87 -4.24 1.98 11.38
C THR A 87 -5.64 1.79 10.77
N PRO A 88 -6.51 0.96 11.38
CA PRO A 88 -7.87 0.78 10.87
C PRO A 88 -8.70 2.06 11.06
N HIS A 89 -9.42 2.47 10.01
CA HIS A 89 -10.29 3.64 10.07
C HIS A 89 -11.44 3.51 9.07
N ASP A 90 -12.51 4.24 9.32
CA ASP A 90 -13.69 4.36 8.46
C ASP A 90 -14.34 3.03 8.07
N THR A 91 -14.92 2.98 6.89
CA THR A 91 -15.72 1.84 6.44
C THR A 91 -14.89 0.59 6.18
N TRP A 92 -15.52 -0.56 6.39
CA TRP A 92 -14.92 -1.86 6.05
C TRP A 92 -16.03 -2.85 5.71
N HIS A 93 -15.68 -3.91 4.99
CA HIS A 93 -16.63 -4.89 4.46
C HIS A 93 -16.38 -6.30 4.98
N ILE A 94 -15.11 -6.67 5.18
CA ILE A 94 -14.74 -7.99 5.68
C ILE A 94 -14.83 -7.98 7.20
N LYS A 95 -15.76 -8.76 7.75
CA LYS A 95 -16.02 -8.77 9.19
C LYS A 95 -15.30 -9.89 9.93
N THR A 96 -14.58 -10.74 9.21
CA THR A 96 -13.88 -11.90 9.76
C THR A 96 -12.35 -11.76 9.78
N ASN A 97 -11.84 -10.59 9.38
CA ASN A 97 -10.40 -10.36 9.26
C ASN A 97 -9.73 -9.76 10.50
N ASN A 98 -10.46 -9.56 11.58
CA ASN A 98 -9.96 -8.94 12.81
C ASN A 98 -9.36 -7.54 12.59
N PHE A 99 -10.00 -6.76 11.70
CA PHE A 99 -9.54 -5.42 11.35
C PHE A 99 -10.76 -4.54 11.08
N ASP A 100 -11.13 -3.71 12.06
CA ASP A 100 -12.36 -2.91 12.03
C ASP A 100 -12.14 -1.58 11.31
N GLY A 101 -12.00 -1.64 10.00
CA GLY A 101 -11.73 -0.47 9.16
C GLY A 101 -10.96 -0.85 7.92
N HIS A 102 -10.33 0.15 7.30
CA HIS A 102 -9.46 -0.05 6.15
C HIS A 102 -8.17 0.76 6.30
N VAL A 103 -7.22 0.49 5.43
CA VAL A 103 -5.98 1.26 5.30
C VAL A 103 -5.95 1.96 3.95
N CYS A 104 -5.14 3.01 3.86
CA CYS A 104 -4.90 3.74 2.61
C CYS A 104 -3.56 3.30 2.03
N ILE A 105 -3.57 2.83 0.78
CA ILE A 105 -2.36 2.51 0.03
C ILE A 105 -2.15 3.60 -1.00
N HIS A 106 -0.98 4.22 -0.97
CA HIS A 106 -0.60 5.29 -1.88
C HIS A 106 0.43 4.79 -2.89
N PHE A 107 0.28 5.25 -4.11
CA PHE A 107 1.21 4.98 -5.20
C PHE A 107 1.83 6.30 -5.65
N PRO A 108 2.90 6.29 -6.46
CA PRO A 108 3.59 7.52 -6.85
C PRO A 108 2.67 8.56 -7.49
N ARG A 109 2.95 9.82 -7.19
CA ARG A 109 2.26 11.01 -7.71
C ARG A 109 3.29 12.01 -8.18
N THR A 110 2.87 12.93 -9.05
CA THR A 110 3.69 14.11 -9.34
C THR A 110 3.64 15.05 -8.14
N GLN A 111 4.59 15.99 -8.07
CA GLN A 111 4.63 16.98 -6.98
C GLN A 111 3.32 17.79 -6.93
N ALA A 112 2.79 18.21 -8.09
CA ALA A 112 1.52 18.94 -8.15
C ALA A 112 0.35 18.11 -7.60
N GLN A 113 0.33 16.80 -7.88
CA GLN A 113 -0.69 15.89 -7.38
C GLN A 113 -0.58 15.69 -5.87
N VAL A 114 0.63 15.63 -5.34
CA VAL A 114 0.88 15.55 -3.90
C VAL A 114 0.35 16.81 -3.20
N GLU A 115 0.69 17.98 -3.73
CA GLU A 115 0.26 19.27 -3.16
C GLU A 115 -1.25 19.44 -3.17
N ALA A 116 -1.92 18.94 -4.19
CA ALA A 116 -3.38 19.00 -4.30
C ALA A 116 -4.09 18.18 -3.21
N ILE A 117 -3.45 17.14 -2.70
CA ILE A 117 -4.01 16.27 -1.64
C ILE A 117 -3.70 16.85 -0.25
N GLY A 118 -2.43 17.15 0.03
CA GLY A 118 -2.01 17.72 1.30
C GLY A 118 -0.97 16.88 2.06
N PRO A 119 -0.75 17.19 3.36
CA PRO A 119 0.38 16.65 4.13
C PRO A 119 0.48 15.12 4.19
N TYR A 120 -0.63 14.39 4.29
CA TYR A 120 -0.55 12.94 4.37
C TYR A 120 -0.06 12.33 3.06
N ALA A 121 -0.40 12.93 1.91
CA ALA A 121 0.13 12.49 0.63
C ALA A 121 1.63 12.78 0.52
N THR A 122 2.09 13.89 1.10
CA THR A 122 3.51 14.23 1.17
C THR A 122 4.29 13.16 1.95
N SER A 123 3.79 12.75 3.11
CA SER A 123 4.43 11.71 3.93
C SER A 123 4.50 10.37 3.19
N HIS A 124 3.42 9.98 2.53
CA HIS A 124 3.38 8.75 1.73
C HIS A 124 4.34 8.81 0.54
N GLN A 125 4.36 9.93 -0.19
CA GLN A 125 5.26 10.09 -1.34
C GLN A 125 6.72 10.03 -0.92
N LYS A 126 7.07 10.63 0.22
CA LYS A 126 8.42 10.56 0.77
C LYS A 126 8.82 9.12 1.08
N ALA A 127 7.93 8.35 1.71
CA ALA A 127 8.17 6.94 2.00
C ALA A 127 8.37 6.13 0.71
N ILE A 128 7.53 6.39 -0.32
CA ILE A 128 7.65 5.75 -1.64
C ILE A 128 9.02 6.04 -2.25
N ASP A 129 9.45 7.28 -2.26
CA ASP A 129 10.70 7.67 -2.90
C ASP A 129 11.93 7.08 -2.19
N LEU A 130 11.93 7.06 -0.86
CA LEU A 130 12.98 6.39 -0.10
C LEU A 130 12.99 4.88 -0.35
N GLY A 131 11.80 4.28 -0.40
CA GLY A 131 11.63 2.86 -0.69
C GLY A 131 12.06 2.51 -2.12
N TRP A 132 11.82 3.42 -3.07
CA TRP A 132 12.28 3.25 -4.45
C TRP A 132 13.81 3.22 -4.54
N THR A 133 14.47 4.14 -3.85
CA THR A 133 15.93 4.15 -3.78
C THR A 133 16.47 2.82 -3.22
N ALA A 134 15.87 2.33 -2.13
CA ALA A 134 16.24 1.03 -1.55
C ALA A 134 15.99 -0.14 -2.50
N THR A 135 14.87 -0.10 -3.24
CA THR A 135 14.51 -1.11 -4.23
C THR A 135 15.53 -1.16 -5.38
N LEU A 136 15.93 0.01 -5.90
CA LEU A 136 16.92 0.10 -6.95
C LEU A 136 18.29 -0.44 -6.51
N ARG A 137 18.68 -0.19 -5.26
CA ARG A 137 19.92 -0.74 -4.70
C ARG A 137 19.89 -2.25 -4.66
N ARG A 138 18.76 -2.85 -4.29
CA ARG A 138 18.59 -4.31 -4.28
C ARG A 138 18.73 -4.89 -5.68
N ALA A 139 18.13 -4.24 -6.68
CA ALA A 139 18.21 -4.67 -8.07
C ALA A 139 19.64 -4.56 -8.65
N GLY A 140 20.45 -3.63 -8.13
CA GLY A 140 21.83 -3.43 -8.53
C GLY A 140 22.83 -4.44 -7.93
N GLN A 141 22.36 -5.29 -7.07
CA GLN A 141 23.15 -6.33 -6.44
C GLN A 141 22.96 -7.67 -7.18
#